data_0bc24850929d795fb41e713e09526620
#
_entry.id   0bc24850929d795fb41e713e09526620
#
_cell.length_a   1.000
_cell.length_b   1.000
_cell.length_c   1.000
_cell.angle_alpha   90.00
_cell.angle_beta   90.00
_cell.angle_gamma   90.00
#
_symmetry.space_group_name_H-M   'P 1'
#
loop_
_entity.id
_entity.type
_entity.pdbx_description
1 polymer ?
#
loop_
_entity_poly.entity_id
_entity_poly.type
_entity_poly.pdbx_seq_one_letter_code
_entity_poly.pdbx_strand_id
1 'polypeptide(L)'
;REHCEIALATTTDGLPHVRIVNFYYEPEEHRICFATFKDNEKIIELSANPNTAFTTVPNNGTMEHVRAAGRAVKSAHSIYDIADAFTAKCPHYQEIIDSAGDDLILYDIALTEAIVSRKAGHKERILL
;
A
#
# COMPACT_ATOMS: atom_id res chain seq x y z
N ARG A 1 5.53 -9.73 -2.74
CA ARG A 1 4.94 -10.94 -2.59
C ARG A 1 5.08 -11.57 -1.27
N GLU A 2 6.25 -11.57 -0.68
CA GLU A 2 6.40 -12.03 0.68
C GLU A 2 6.15 -10.93 1.68
N HIS A 3 6.06 -9.71 1.21
CA HIS A 3 5.84 -8.56 2.08
C HIS A 3 4.37 -8.35 2.31
N CYS A 4 3.99 -8.08 3.55
CA CYS A 4 2.63 -7.70 3.93
C CYS A 4 2.53 -6.21 4.20
N GLU A 5 3.65 -5.52 4.34
CA GLU A 5 3.66 -4.15 4.81
C GLU A 5 4.48 -3.27 3.90
N ILE A 6 4.02 -2.05 3.74
CA ILE A 6 4.78 -1.00 3.06
C ILE A 6 4.82 0.21 3.97
N ALA A 7 5.87 1.00 3.79
CA ALA A 7 5.94 2.32 4.41
C ALA A 7 5.33 3.28 3.41
N LEU A 8 4.19 3.84 3.77
CA LEU A 8 3.38 4.68 2.88
C LEU A 8 3.52 6.14 3.28
N ALA A 9 3.87 6.98 2.33
CA ALA A 9 4.01 8.41 2.53
C ALA A 9 2.85 9.15 1.90
N THR A 10 2.32 10.13 2.64
CA THR A 10 1.29 11.05 2.17
C THR A 10 1.71 12.46 2.54
N THR A 11 1.03 13.46 2.01
CA THR A 11 1.33 14.85 2.35
C THR A 11 0.07 15.62 2.70
N THR A 12 0.23 16.59 3.59
CA THR A 12 -0.82 17.53 3.95
C THR A 12 -0.17 18.89 4.06
N ASP A 13 -0.64 19.85 3.26
CA ASP A 13 -0.10 21.22 3.26
C ASP A 13 1.42 21.24 3.09
N GLY A 14 1.94 20.33 2.27
CA GLY A 14 3.36 20.25 2.01
C GLY A 14 4.16 19.51 3.07
N LEU A 15 3.51 19.02 4.11
CA LEU A 15 4.20 18.24 5.15
C LEU A 15 4.04 16.76 4.88
N PRO A 16 5.14 16.04 4.73
CA PRO A 16 5.06 14.59 4.48
C PRO A 16 4.82 13.82 5.77
N HIS A 17 4.08 12.74 5.64
CA HIS A 17 3.80 11.81 6.73
C HIS A 17 4.10 10.42 6.22
N VAL A 18 4.60 9.54 7.10
CA VAL A 18 4.89 8.16 6.71
C VAL A 18 4.40 7.23 7.81
N ARG A 19 3.85 6.08 7.39
CA ARG A 19 3.37 5.05 8.33
C ARG A 19 3.41 3.70 7.64
N ILE A 20 3.29 2.66 8.43
CA ILE A 20 3.27 1.30 7.91
C ILE A 20 1.82 0.88 7.70
N VAL A 21 1.53 0.32 6.53
CA VAL A 21 0.20 -0.22 6.24
C VAL A 21 0.34 -1.61 5.63
N ASN A 22 -0.67 -2.45 5.83
CA ASN A 22 -0.73 -3.73 5.13
C ASN A 22 -1.25 -3.49 3.72
N PHE A 23 -0.78 -4.29 2.77
CA PHE A 23 -1.12 -4.08 1.38
C PHE A 23 -1.31 -5.39 0.64
N TYR A 24 -1.97 -5.28 -0.51
CA TYR A 24 -2.13 -6.37 -1.46
C TYR A 24 -1.86 -5.82 -2.86
N TYR A 25 -1.00 -6.51 -3.61
CA TYR A 25 -0.69 -6.11 -4.98
C TYR A 25 -1.57 -6.91 -5.94
N GLU A 26 -2.27 -6.18 -6.83
CA GLU A 26 -3.10 -6.77 -7.87
C GLU A 26 -2.32 -6.77 -9.17
N PRO A 27 -1.78 -7.93 -9.58
CA PRO A 27 -0.86 -7.95 -10.74
C PRO A 27 -1.53 -7.64 -12.07
N GLU A 28 -2.80 -7.98 -12.22
CA GLU A 28 -3.47 -7.78 -13.51
C GLU A 28 -3.70 -6.31 -13.80
N GLU A 29 -3.89 -5.51 -12.77
CA GLU A 29 -4.18 -4.09 -12.95
C GLU A 29 -3.04 -3.20 -12.50
N HIS A 30 -1.93 -3.79 -12.07
CA HIS A 30 -0.74 -3.05 -11.63
C HIS A 30 -1.07 -2.02 -10.57
N ARG A 31 -1.82 -2.42 -9.58
CA ARG A 31 -2.17 -1.51 -8.50
C ARG A 31 -1.95 -2.17 -7.15
N ILE A 32 -1.79 -1.31 -6.17
CA ILE A 32 -1.63 -1.72 -4.77
C ILE A 32 -2.90 -1.33 -4.05
N CYS A 33 -3.43 -2.26 -3.25
CA CYS A 33 -4.59 -2.00 -2.42
C CYS A 33 -4.17 -1.97 -0.97
N PHE A 34 -4.69 -1.04 -0.20
CA PHE A 34 -4.50 -1.05 1.24
C PHE A 34 -5.81 -0.61 1.91
N ALA A 35 -5.99 -1.02 3.16
CA ALA A 35 -7.19 -0.70 3.89
C ALA A 35 -6.84 0.20 5.06
N THR A 36 -7.77 1.09 5.42
CA THR A 36 -7.58 1.98 6.56
C THR A 36 -8.93 2.17 7.24
N PHE A 37 -8.90 2.49 8.53
CA PHE A 37 -10.14 2.72 9.27
C PHE A 37 -10.76 4.06 8.87
N LYS A 38 -12.10 4.11 8.88
CA LYS A 38 -12.84 5.28 8.44
C LYS A 38 -12.43 6.57 9.14
N ASP A 39 -12.04 6.47 10.41
CA ASP A 39 -11.70 7.64 11.20
C ASP A 39 -10.24 8.02 11.14
N ASN A 40 -9.47 7.32 10.30
CA ASN A 40 -8.03 7.56 10.25
C ASN A 40 -7.73 8.88 9.54
N GLU A 41 -6.72 9.60 10.05
CA GLU A 41 -6.29 10.87 9.46
C GLU A 41 -5.88 10.72 8.00
N LYS A 42 -5.42 9.53 7.64
CA LYS A 42 -5.00 9.21 6.27
C LYS A 42 -6.11 9.53 5.26
N ILE A 43 -7.36 9.29 5.64
CA ILE A 43 -8.48 9.55 4.74
C ILE A 43 -8.60 11.03 4.42
N ILE A 44 -8.42 11.87 5.42
CA ILE A 44 -8.47 13.32 5.23
C ILE A 44 -7.30 13.76 4.36
N GLU A 45 -6.11 13.24 4.63
CA GLU A 45 -4.92 13.59 3.88
C GLU A 45 -5.06 13.20 2.41
N LEU A 46 -5.54 11.99 2.14
CA LEU A 46 -5.66 11.51 0.78
C LEU A 46 -6.76 12.21 0.00
N SER A 47 -7.82 12.64 0.69
CA SER A 47 -8.88 13.42 0.04
C SER A 47 -8.35 14.76 -0.44
N ALA A 48 -7.46 15.36 0.33
CA ALA A 48 -6.87 16.65 -0.04
C ALA A 48 -5.76 16.50 -1.06
N ASN A 49 -4.97 15.41 -0.96
CA ASN A 49 -3.85 15.21 -1.88
C ASN A 49 -3.65 13.70 -2.09
N PRO A 50 -4.08 13.16 -3.23
CA PRO A 50 -3.98 11.73 -3.48
C PRO A 50 -2.59 11.24 -3.86
N ASN A 51 -1.64 12.13 -4.07
CA ASN A 51 -0.29 11.72 -4.44
C ASN A 51 0.38 11.00 -3.27
N THR A 52 0.94 9.81 -3.55
CA THR A 52 1.58 8.99 -2.54
C THR A 52 2.85 8.38 -3.07
N ALA A 53 3.69 7.93 -2.14
CA ALA A 53 4.85 7.13 -2.47
C ALA A 53 4.98 6.09 -1.38
N PHE A 54 5.63 4.98 -1.72
CA PHE A 54 5.84 3.93 -0.72
C PHE A 54 7.12 3.16 -1.01
N THR A 55 7.54 2.41 -0.01
CA THR A 55 8.63 1.47 -0.18
C THR A 55 8.28 0.18 0.55
N THR A 56 8.66 -0.96 -0.04
CA THR A 56 8.63 -2.20 0.70
C THR A 56 9.80 -2.18 1.68
N VAL A 57 9.68 -2.98 2.73
CA VAL A 57 10.70 -3.01 3.77
C VAL A 57 11.56 -4.24 3.53
N PRO A 58 12.90 -4.09 3.35
CA PRO A 58 13.77 -5.25 3.16
C PRO A 58 13.71 -6.17 4.36
N ASN A 59 13.80 -7.48 4.10
CA ASN A 59 13.80 -8.46 5.16
C ASN A 59 14.79 -9.56 4.84
N ASN A 60 14.96 -10.50 5.78
CA ASN A 60 15.84 -11.66 5.60
C ASN A 60 17.27 -11.26 5.26
N GLY A 61 17.72 -10.11 5.78
CA GLY A 61 19.09 -9.69 5.60
C GLY A 61 19.43 -9.15 4.23
N THR A 62 18.43 -9.00 3.34
CA THR A 62 18.69 -8.46 2.01
C THR A 62 18.44 -6.95 2.00
N MET A 63 18.93 -6.30 0.95
CA MET A 63 18.68 -4.89 0.72
C MET A 63 17.65 -4.69 -0.41
N GLU A 64 17.07 -5.78 -0.88
CA GLU A 64 16.14 -5.69 -2.01
C GLU A 64 14.84 -5.05 -1.57
N HIS A 65 14.40 -4.06 -2.32
CA HIS A 65 13.14 -3.39 -2.04
C HIS A 65 12.64 -2.69 -3.29
N VAL A 66 11.37 -2.33 -3.26
CA VAL A 66 10.72 -1.61 -4.35
C VAL A 66 10.18 -0.31 -3.78
N ARG A 67 10.53 0.80 -4.45
CA ARG A 67 9.94 2.11 -4.16
C ARG A 67 9.05 2.48 -5.33
N ALA A 68 7.92 3.08 -5.03
CA ALA A 68 7.00 3.44 -6.09
C ALA A 68 6.23 4.69 -5.72
N ALA A 69 5.64 5.31 -6.72
CA ALA A 69 4.80 6.48 -6.53
C ALA A 69 3.53 6.30 -7.34
N GLY A 70 2.46 6.94 -6.90
CA GLY A 70 1.20 6.85 -7.58
C GLY A 70 0.16 7.73 -6.92
N ARG A 71 -1.09 7.52 -7.30
CA ARG A 71 -2.23 8.24 -6.75
C ARG A 71 -3.13 7.25 -6.01
N ALA A 72 -3.45 7.57 -4.77
CA ALA A 72 -4.33 6.74 -3.96
C ALA A 72 -5.75 7.29 -4.05
N VAL A 73 -6.68 6.45 -4.47
CA VAL A 73 -8.08 6.82 -4.57
C VAL A 73 -8.91 5.74 -3.89
N LYS A 74 -10.07 6.14 -3.40
CA LYS A 74 -10.96 5.18 -2.76
C LYS A 74 -11.34 4.11 -3.77
N SER A 75 -11.20 2.85 -3.38
CA SER A 75 -11.49 1.74 -4.27
C SER A 75 -12.99 1.58 -4.47
N ALA A 76 -13.36 1.03 -5.62
CA ALA A 76 -14.74 0.62 -5.87
C ALA A 76 -15.07 -0.67 -5.15
N HIS A 77 -14.06 -1.38 -4.64
CA HIS A 77 -14.24 -2.65 -3.93
C HIS A 77 -14.18 -2.43 -2.43
N SER A 78 -14.72 -3.39 -1.69
CA SER A 78 -14.60 -3.39 -0.23
C SER A 78 -13.53 -4.40 0.17
N ILE A 79 -13.15 -4.35 1.45
CA ILE A 79 -12.18 -5.31 1.96
C ILE A 79 -12.70 -6.75 1.81
N TYR A 80 -14.01 -6.93 1.85
CA TYR A 80 -14.59 -8.27 1.73
C TYR A 80 -14.41 -8.85 0.33
N ASP A 81 -14.33 -7.99 -0.68
CA ASP A 81 -14.16 -8.44 -2.06
C ASP A 81 -12.78 -9.07 -2.28
N ILE A 82 -11.78 -8.64 -1.51
CA ILE A 82 -10.42 -9.15 -1.67
C ILE A 82 -9.92 -9.87 -0.43
N ALA A 83 -10.83 -10.19 0.51
CA ALA A 83 -10.43 -10.76 1.80
C ALA A 83 -9.62 -12.04 1.63
N ASP A 84 -10.07 -12.93 0.75
CA ASP A 84 -9.36 -14.20 0.58
C ASP A 84 -7.94 -14.00 0.07
N ALA A 85 -7.76 -13.14 -0.93
CA ALA A 85 -6.44 -12.87 -1.47
C ALA A 85 -5.57 -12.13 -0.48
N PHE A 86 -6.15 -11.18 0.24
CA PHE A 86 -5.42 -10.38 1.21
C PHE A 86 -4.94 -11.25 2.37
N THR A 87 -5.81 -12.10 2.91
CA THR A 87 -5.46 -12.93 4.07
C THR A 87 -4.58 -14.11 3.69
N ALA A 88 -4.62 -14.55 2.44
CA ALA A 88 -3.68 -15.56 1.98
C ALA A 88 -2.24 -15.05 2.07
N LYS A 89 -2.06 -13.75 1.84
CA LYS A 89 -0.75 -13.11 1.93
C LYS A 89 -0.43 -12.66 3.35
N CYS A 90 -1.44 -12.12 4.05
CA CYS A 90 -1.28 -11.58 5.40
C CYS A 90 -2.29 -12.23 6.32
N PRO A 91 -2.04 -13.47 6.77
CA PRO A 91 -3.04 -14.22 7.55
C PRO A 91 -3.53 -13.51 8.81
N HIS A 92 -2.66 -12.74 9.45
CA HIS A 92 -3.04 -12.03 10.68
C HIS A 92 -4.13 -11.00 10.44
N TYR A 93 -4.31 -10.57 9.20
CA TYR A 93 -5.30 -9.54 8.89
C TYR A 93 -6.73 -10.07 8.99
N GLN A 94 -6.90 -11.40 9.01
CA GLN A 94 -8.23 -11.99 9.13
C GLN A 94 -8.93 -11.55 10.40
N GLU A 95 -8.19 -11.45 11.51
CA GLU A 95 -8.79 -11.00 12.77
C GLU A 95 -9.30 -9.57 12.67
N ILE A 96 -8.58 -8.73 11.96
CA ILE A 96 -8.99 -7.34 11.79
C ILE A 96 -10.26 -7.26 10.95
N ILE A 97 -10.33 -8.05 9.89
CA ILE A 97 -11.52 -8.08 9.04
C ILE A 97 -12.71 -8.60 9.82
N ASP A 98 -12.50 -9.67 10.59
CA ASP A 98 -13.59 -10.28 11.36
C ASP A 98 -14.17 -9.33 12.41
N SER A 99 -13.31 -8.54 13.04
CA SER A 99 -13.75 -7.70 14.15
C SER A 99 -14.12 -6.29 13.72
N ALA A 100 -13.55 -5.78 12.62
CA ALA A 100 -13.73 -4.38 12.25
C ALA A 100 -13.82 -4.15 10.74
N GLY A 101 -14.10 -5.19 9.96
CA GLY A 101 -14.13 -5.06 8.50
C GLY A 101 -15.09 -3.99 8.01
N ASP A 102 -16.23 -3.79 8.70
CA ASP A 102 -17.20 -2.79 8.28
C ASP A 102 -16.68 -1.36 8.46
N ASP A 103 -15.65 -1.19 9.26
CA ASP A 103 -15.06 0.13 9.50
C ASP A 103 -13.85 0.40 8.62
N LEU A 104 -13.55 -0.51 7.70
CA LEU A 104 -12.40 -0.37 6.81
C LEU A 104 -12.83 0.21 5.48
N ILE A 105 -11.99 1.09 4.95
CA ILE A 105 -12.13 1.63 3.60
C ILE A 105 -10.91 1.18 2.82
N LEU A 106 -11.16 0.66 1.63
CA LEU A 106 -10.09 0.19 0.76
C LEU A 106 -9.69 1.29 -0.20
N TYR A 107 -8.39 1.48 -0.35
CA TYR A 107 -7.82 2.42 -1.30
C TYR A 107 -6.98 1.68 -2.32
N ASP A 108 -7.02 2.18 -3.55
CA ASP A 108 -6.18 1.68 -4.64
C ASP A 108 -5.12 2.73 -4.95
N ILE A 109 -3.87 2.29 -5.10
CA ILE A 109 -2.81 3.17 -5.58
C ILE A 109 -2.55 2.78 -7.02
N ALA A 110 -2.84 3.71 -7.93
CA ALA A 110 -2.52 3.53 -9.34
C ALA A 110 -1.07 3.93 -9.52
N LEU A 111 -0.23 2.97 -9.84
CA LEU A 111 1.22 3.17 -9.91
C LEU A 111 1.59 3.90 -11.18
N THR A 112 2.52 4.85 -11.06
CA THR A 112 3.05 5.56 -12.22
C THR A 112 4.50 5.19 -12.47
N GLU A 113 5.23 4.82 -11.43
CA GLU A 113 6.64 4.51 -11.54
C GLU A 113 7.06 3.60 -10.39
N ALA A 114 7.96 2.69 -10.67
CA ALA A 114 8.55 1.85 -9.63
C ALA A 114 10.05 1.78 -9.83
N ILE A 115 10.79 1.73 -8.74
CA ILE A 115 12.23 1.56 -8.75
C ILE A 115 12.55 0.33 -7.92
N VAL A 116 13.18 -0.65 -8.56
CA VAL A 116 13.55 -1.90 -7.90
C VAL A 116 15.03 -1.84 -7.56
N SER A 117 15.35 -1.99 -6.30
CA SER A 117 16.73 -2.08 -5.82
C SER A 117 17.01 -3.53 -5.47
N ARG A 118 17.96 -4.13 -6.18
CA ARG A 118 18.25 -5.55 -5.97
C ARG A 118 19.44 -5.76 -5.06
N LYS A 119 20.44 -4.92 -5.20
CA LYS A 119 21.59 -4.91 -4.31
C LYS A 119 22.26 -3.57 -4.44
N ALA A 120 23.20 -3.30 -3.56
CA ALA A 120 23.83 -1.98 -3.49
C ALA A 120 24.29 -1.54 -4.88
N GLY A 121 23.86 -0.35 -5.29
CA GLY A 121 24.25 0.23 -6.58
C GLY A 121 23.50 -0.30 -7.79
N HIS A 122 22.63 -1.28 -7.64
CA HIS A 122 21.89 -1.86 -8.75
C HIS A 122 20.41 -1.52 -8.63
N LYS A 123 19.95 -0.63 -9.51
CA LYS A 123 18.57 -0.17 -9.51
C LYS A 123 17.98 -0.30 -10.91
N GLU A 124 16.69 -0.52 -10.93
CA GLU A 124 15.94 -0.64 -12.17
C GLU A 124 14.70 0.23 -12.06
N ARG A 125 14.48 1.11 -13.06
CA ARG A 125 13.29 1.94 -13.08
C ARG A 125 12.29 1.34 -14.05
N ILE A 126 11.04 1.24 -13.60
CA ILE A 126 9.96 0.70 -14.40
C ILE A 126 8.87 1.75 -14.48
N LEU A 127 8.51 2.14 -15.70
CA LEU A 127 7.40 3.07 -15.93
C LEU A 127 6.15 2.25 -16.20
N LEU A 128 5.08 2.59 -15.54
CA LEU A 128 3.85 1.82 -15.59
C LEU A 128 2.72 2.60 -16.25
#